data_9e955c1d2e3360d490155948a4f454f5
#
_entry.id   9e955c1d2e3360d490155948a4f454f5
#
_cell.length_a   1.000
_cell.length_b   1.000
_cell.length_c   1.000
_cell.angle_alpha   90.00
_cell.angle_beta   90.00
_cell.angle_gamma   90.00
#
_symmetry.space_group_name_H-M   'P 1'
#
loop_
_entity.id
_entity.type
_entity.pdbx_description
1 polymer ?
#
loop_
_entity_poly.entity_id
_entity_poly.type
_entity_poly.pdbx_seq_one_letter_code
_entity_poly.pdbx_strand_id
1 'polypeptide(L)'
;GFTAGASHETLNSAWGLGLGNLVYFMDWNDFGIDARPFSSIMYGTPNDWFGSHGWHVEGTMEGESWSELTEAYHRLLVEKADPNIPKVLYAKLRKGRGYYKYDAASHGAAHKRNSELFWKTKEDFAKTYNINFDGFGSDAPSSWDGQVDQARSLFNNVFSVLESNQPLVDYLTDTLISVGESVPEKIEGCKITVKNPANDKTLFDVNALPDDLFATPGTKAPNRVGFSKYASYINSKSREEYGRPLVIAMSADLADSTNISGFSKGYNGSPDLGMYDKTNNPDSPLMPQ
;
A
#
# COMPACT_ATOMS: atom_id res chain seq x y z
N GLY A 1 -4.32 -13.23 4.65
CA GLY A 1 -5.21 -12.09 4.42
C GLY A 1 -5.96 -12.16 3.09
N PHE A 2 -5.33 -12.60 2.00
CA PHE A 2 -5.94 -12.55 0.65
C PHE A 2 -7.19 -13.43 0.49
N THR A 3 -7.35 -14.47 1.30
CA THR A 3 -8.52 -15.37 1.28
C THR A 3 -9.80 -14.78 1.87
N ALA A 4 -9.73 -13.60 2.47
CA ALA A 4 -10.92 -12.91 2.98
C ALA A 4 -11.78 -12.36 1.83
N GLY A 5 -13.10 -12.45 1.94
CA GLY A 5 -14.03 -11.98 0.91
C GLY A 5 -13.84 -10.52 0.52
N ALA A 6 -13.53 -9.66 1.51
CA ALA A 6 -13.22 -8.24 1.28
C ALA A 6 -12.05 -8.00 0.29
N SER A 7 -11.17 -8.97 0.08
CA SER A 7 -10.11 -8.86 -0.92
C SER A 7 -10.67 -8.74 -2.34
N HIS A 8 -11.69 -9.51 -2.66
CA HIS A 8 -12.32 -9.48 -3.99
C HIS A 8 -13.06 -8.16 -4.24
N GLU A 9 -13.73 -7.63 -3.22
CA GLU A 9 -14.35 -6.30 -3.31
C GLU A 9 -13.31 -5.21 -3.51
N THR A 10 -12.18 -5.29 -2.80
CA THR A 10 -11.07 -4.34 -2.93
C THR A 10 -10.44 -4.40 -4.33
N LEU A 11 -10.25 -5.59 -4.90
CA LEU A 11 -9.70 -5.74 -6.25
C LEU A 11 -10.61 -5.10 -7.30
N ASN A 12 -11.90 -5.34 -7.19
CA ASN A 12 -12.91 -4.78 -8.08
C ASN A 12 -12.96 -3.24 -7.97
N SER A 13 -12.98 -2.72 -6.75
CA SER A 13 -12.98 -1.29 -6.49
C SER A 13 -11.71 -0.61 -6.99
N ALA A 14 -10.55 -1.21 -6.80
CA ALA A 14 -9.28 -0.66 -7.29
C ALA A 14 -9.27 -0.51 -8.82
N TRP A 15 -9.82 -1.47 -9.54
CA TRP A 15 -9.98 -1.38 -10.98
C TRP A 15 -11.00 -0.30 -11.37
N GLY A 16 -12.16 -0.28 -10.71
CA GLY A 16 -13.20 0.72 -10.95
C GLY A 16 -12.74 2.16 -10.71
N LEU A 17 -11.91 2.37 -9.69
CA LEU A 17 -11.32 3.66 -9.36
C LEU A 17 -10.09 4.02 -10.24
N GLY A 18 -9.64 3.14 -11.13
CA GLY A 18 -8.52 3.40 -12.01
C GLY A 18 -7.18 3.58 -11.27
N LEU A 19 -6.96 2.82 -10.19
CA LEU A 19 -5.76 2.98 -9.35
C LEU A 19 -4.51 2.39 -10.00
N GLY A 20 -4.11 2.88 -11.16
CA GLY A 20 -2.98 2.35 -11.92
C GLY A 20 -1.60 2.56 -11.28
N ASN A 21 -1.51 3.40 -10.25
CA ASN A 21 -0.32 3.55 -9.40
C ASN A 21 -0.30 2.56 -8.22
N LEU A 22 -1.37 1.78 -8.03
CA LEU A 22 -1.40 0.73 -7.03
C LEU A 22 -0.68 -0.52 -7.56
N VAL A 23 0.34 -0.94 -6.85
CA VAL A 23 1.11 -2.16 -7.13
C VAL A 23 1.03 -3.09 -5.93
N TYR A 24 0.53 -4.28 -6.13
CA TYR A 24 0.52 -5.35 -5.14
C TYR A 24 1.75 -6.24 -5.32
N PHE A 25 2.43 -6.54 -4.23
CA PHE A 25 3.47 -7.57 -4.19
C PHE A 25 2.94 -8.76 -3.40
N MET A 26 2.74 -9.88 -4.09
CA MET A 26 2.15 -11.08 -3.52
C MET A 26 3.22 -12.14 -3.26
N ASP A 27 3.53 -12.39 -1.99
CA ASP A 27 4.23 -13.59 -1.56
C ASP A 27 3.25 -14.77 -1.62
N TRP A 28 3.31 -15.53 -2.70
CA TRP A 28 2.47 -16.70 -2.90
C TRP A 28 3.11 -17.96 -2.29
N ASN A 29 3.13 -18.00 -0.98
CA ASN A 29 3.77 -19.07 -0.21
C ASN A 29 2.84 -20.20 0.23
N ASP A 30 1.54 -20.07 -0.03
CA ASP A 30 0.49 -21.07 0.24
C ASP A 30 0.14 -21.34 1.72
N PHE A 31 0.82 -20.70 2.69
CA PHE A 31 0.59 -20.98 4.10
C PHE A 31 0.32 -19.74 4.95
N GLY A 32 -0.68 -19.87 5.83
CA GLY A 32 -0.94 -18.94 6.92
C GLY A 32 -0.30 -19.41 8.24
N ILE A 33 -1.09 -19.31 9.31
CA ILE A 33 -0.76 -19.81 10.66
C ILE A 33 -1.04 -21.33 10.74
N ASP A 34 -2.14 -21.74 10.13
CA ASP A 34 -2.60 -23.12 10.17
C ASP A 34 -1.75 -24.03 9.27
N ALA A 35 -1.71 -25.29 9.62
CA ALA A 35 -0.96 -26.31 8.87
C ALA A 35 -1.61 -26.65 7.52
N ARG A 36 -2.83 -26.19 7.28
CA ARG A 36 -3.55 -26.44 6.04
C ARG A 36 -3.13 -25.45 4.95
N PRO A 37 -2.65 -25.90 3.78
CA PRO A 37 -2.31 -25.01 2.67
C PRO A 37 -3.56 -24.36 2.07
N PHE A 38 -3.45 -23.09 1.65
CA PHE A 38 -4.57 -22.38 1.01
C PHE A 38 -5.00 -23.00 -0.31
N SER A 39 -4.09 -23.62 -1.06
CA SER A 39 -4.39 -24.37 -2.29
C SER A 39 -5.38 -25.51 -2.07
N SER A 40 -5.56 -25.96 -0.83
CA SER A 40 -6.57 -26.99 -0.50
C SER A 40 -7.99 -26.43 -0.37
N ILE A 41 -8.17 -25.11 -0.32
CA ILE A 41 -9.45 -24.43 -0.12
C ILE A 41 -9.71 -23.28 -1.10
N MET A 42 -8.67 -22.79 -1.79
CA MET A 42 -8.77 -21.78 -2.82
C MET A 42 -8.44 -22.38 -4.18
N TYR A 43 -9.36 -22.21 -5.11
CA TYR A 43 -9.13 -22.57 -6.51
C TYR A 43 -8.37 -21.46 -7.23
N GLY A 44 -7.53 -21.85 -8.20
CA GLY A 44 -6.89 -20.94 -9.13
C GLY A 44 -5.50 -20.46 -8.71
N THR A 45 -5.01 -19.53 -9.47
CA THR A 45 -3.69 -18.92 -9.39
C THR A 45 -3.84 -17.40 -9.28
N PRO A 46 -2.77 -16.63 -9.00
CA PRO A 46 -2.85 -15.17 -9.03
C PRO A 46 -3.41 -14.60 -10.35
N ASN A 47 -3.14 -15.25 -11.50
CA ASN A 47 -3.75 -14.84 -12.76
C ASN A 47 -5.28 -14.97 -12.74
N ASP A 48 -5.80 -16.06 -12.17
CA ASP A 48 -7.24 -16.25 -12.05
C ASP A 48 -7.87 -15.27 -11.07
N TRP A 49 -7.18 -14.98 -9.96
CA TRP A 49 -7.72 -14.13 -8.89
C TRP A 49 -7.71 -12.65 -9.24
N PHE A 50 -6.60 -12.14 -9.77
CA PHE A 50 -6.45 -10.73 -10.11
C PHE A 50 -6.91 -10.41 -11.54
N GLY A 51 -6.59 -11.29 -12.50
CA GLY A 51 -6.96 -11.09 -13.89
C GLY A 51 -8.47 -11.04 -14.11
N SER A 52 -9.26 -11.83 -13.35
CA SER A 52 -10.73 -11.78 -13.37
C SER A 52 -11.30 -10.42 -12.94
N HIS A 53 -10.54 -9.60 -12.22
CA HIS A 53 -10.89 -8.24 -11.84
C HIS A 53 -10.22 -7.17 -12.72
N GLY A 54 -9.63 -7.56 -13.86
CA GLY A 54 -9.03 -6.62 -14.81
C GLY A 54 -7.68 -6.06 -14.41
N TRP A 55 -6.99 -6.64 -13.43
CA TRP A 55 -5.64 -6.22 -13.04
C TRP A 55 -4.60 -6.69 -14.04
N HIS A 56 -3.54 -5.92 -14.20
CA HIS A 56 -2.34 -6.37 -14.89
C HIS A 56 -1.53 -7.28 -13.97
N VAL A 57 -1.32 -8.52 -14.41
CA VAL A 57 -0.73 -9.58 -13.58
C VAL A 57 0.60 -10.02 -14.19
N GLU A 58 1.66 -9.89 -13.42
CA GLU A 58 2.98 -10.42 -13.73
C GLU A 58 3.49 -11.26 -12.56
N GLY A 59 4.43 -12.14 -12.81
CA GLY A 59 5.04 -12.91 -11.73
C GLY A 59 5.87 -14.08 -12.22
N THR A 60 6.36 -14.86 -11.26
CA THR A 60 7.17 -16.04 -11.52
C THR A 60 6.81 -17.20 -10.61
N MET A 61 6.90 -18.42 -11.14
CA MET A 61 6.85 -19.65 -10.37
C MET A 61 8.18 -19.98 -9.68
N GLU A 62 9.26 -19.28 -10.06
CA GLU A 62 10.61 -19.43 -9.53
C GLU A 62 10.99 -18.19 -8.68
N GLY A 63 10.16 -17.89 -7.67
CA GLY A 63 10.32 -16.67 -6.85
C GLY A 63 11.63 -16.58 -6.06
N GLU A 64 12.40 -17.66 -6.02
CA GLU A 64 13.74 -17.70 -5.44
C GLU A 64 14.84 -17.32 -6.45
N SER A 65 14.51 -17.25 -7.74
CA SER A 65 15.42 -16.84 -8.80
C SER A 65 15.41 -15.33 -8.95
N TRP A 66 16.53 -14.68 -8.67
CA TRP A 66 16.69 -13.23 -8.83
C TRP A 66 16.51 -12.77 -10.29
N SER A 67 16.94 -13.56 -11.27
CA SER A 67 16.73 -13.22 -12.68
C SER A 67 15.26 -13.22 -13.05
N GLU A 68 14.53 -14.29 -12.73
CA GLU A 68 13.10 -14.42 -13.00
C GLU A 68 12.28 -13.32 -12.30
N LEU A 69 12.63 -13.04 -11.05
CA LEU A 69 11.97 -11.99 -10.30
C LEU A 69 12.23 -10.61 -10.89
N THR A 70 13.48 -10.32 -11.28
CA THR A 70 13.86 -9.05 -11.92
C THR A 70 13.16 -8.86 -13.27
N GLU A 71 13.07 -9.91 -14.08
CA GLU A 71 12.33 -9.87 -15.33
C GLU A 71 10.84 -9.62 -15.12
N ALA A 72 10.23 -10.26 -14.12
CA ALA A 72 8.83 -10.01 -13.77
C ALA A 72 8.60 -8.57 -13.30
N TYR A 73 9.52 -8.01 -12.50
CA TYR A 73 9.51 -6.58 -12.14
C TYR A 73 9.61 -5.68 -13.36
N HIS A 74 10.50 -5.99 -14.28
CA HIS A 74 10.69 -5.19 -15.50
C HIS A 74 9.41 -5.16 -16.34
N ARG A 75 8.79 -6.34 -16.57
CA ARG A 75 7.52 -6.41 -17.30
C ARG A 75 6.41 -5.62 -16.61
N LEU A 76 6.34 -5.69 -15.27
CA LEU A 76 5.30 -5.01 -14.51
C LEU A 76 5.44 -3.49 -14.48
N LEU A 77 6.65 -2.97 -14.29
CA LEU A 77 6.89 -1.57 -13.94
C LEU A 77 7.45 -0.74 -15.11
N VAL A 78 8.15 -1.37 -16.06
CA VAL A 78 8.86 -0.67 -17.14
C VAL A 78 8.16 -0.84 -18.47
N GLU A 79 7.62 -2.00 -18.76
CA GLU A 79 6.84 -2.20 -19.98
C GLU A 79 5.53 -1.44 -19.91
N LYS A 80 5.03 -1.00 -21.05
CA LYS A 80 3.83 -0.16 -21.13
C LYS A 80 2.61 -0.90 -20.60
N ALA A 81 2.19 -0.57 -19.40
CA ALA A 81 0.88 -0.95 -18.86
C ALA A 81 -0.07 0.26 -18.98
N ASP A 82 -1.37 -0.01 -19.06
CA ASP A 82 -2.39 1.04 -18.97
C ASP A 82 -2.23 1.78 -17.63
N PRO A 83 -2.08 3.13 -17.64
CA PRO A 83 -1.88 3.91 -16.43
C PRO A 83 -3.06 3.88 -15.45
N ASN A 84 -4.23 3.42 -15.89
CA ASN A 84 -5.44 3.33 -15.08
C ASN A 84 -5.76 1.90 -14.60
N ILE A 85 -4.86 0.95 -14.83
CA ILE A 85 -5.04 -0.44 -14.41
C ILE A 85 -4.11 -0.75 -13.24
N PRO A 86 -4.65 -1.20 -12.08
CA PRO A 86 -3.83 -1.64 -10.96
C PRO A 86 -3.03 -2.89 -11.32
N LYS A 87 -1.92 -3.09 -10.63
CA LYS A 87 -0.91 -4.08 -10.97
C LYS A 87 -0.64 -5.02 -9.81
N VAL A 88 -0.31 -6.27 -10.12
CA VAL A 88 0.19 -7.24 -9.15
C VAL A 88 1.40 -7.98 -9.69
N LEU A 89 2.42 -8.09 -8.83
CA LEU A 89 3.54 -9.00 -9.02
C LEU A 89 3.43 -10.13 -8.00
N TYR A 90 3.39 -11.36 -8.47
CA TYR A 90 3.48 -12.51 -7.59
C TYR A 90 4.80 -13.26 -7.71
N ALA A 91 5.26 -13.81 -6.60
CA ALA A 91 6.37 -14.73 -6.57
C ALA A 91 5.93 -16.01 -5.86
N LYS A 92 6.05 -17.16 -6.54
CA LYS A 92 5.82 -18.46 -5.91
C LYS A 92 7.01 -18.76 -5.01
N LEU A 93 6.74 -18.82 -3.73
CA LEU A 93 7.77 -18.99 -2.70
C LEU A 93 7.40 -20.12 -1.73
N ARG A 94 8.36 -20.53 -0.94
CA ARG A 94 8.11 -21.36 0.24
C ARG A 94 8.30 -20.54 1.50
N LYS A 95 7.27 -20.47 2.32
CA LYS A 95 7.32 -19.76 3.60
C LYS A 95 8.41 -20.34 4.51
N GLY A 96 9.25 -19.46 5.06
CA GLY A 96 10.32 -19.84 6.00
C GLY A 96 11.66 -20.21 5.35
N ARG A 97 11.86 -19.86 4.08
CA ARG A 97 13.18 -19.99 3.44
C ARG A 97 14.25 -19.24 4.23
N GLY A 98 15.40 -19.87 4.42
CA GLY A 98 16.50 -19.31 5.22
C GLY A 98 16.26 -19.29 6.73
N TYR A 99 15.01 -19.54 7.17
CA TYR A 99 14.66 -19.63 8.59
C TYR A 99 14.77 -21.06 9.15
N TYR A 100 14.86 -22.05 8.28
CA TYR A 100 14.97 -23.49 8.61
C TYR A 100 13.79 -24.06 9.40
N LYS A 101 12.70 -23.35 9.47
CA LYS A 101 11.35 -23.84 9.75
C LYS A 101 10.47 -23.39 8.62
N TYR A 102 9.59 -24.24 8.13
CA TYR A 102 8.87 -24.01 6.90
C TYR A 102 7.35 -24.04 7.12
N ASP A 103 6.66 -23.38 6.21
CA ASP A 103 5.20 -23.41 6.11
C ASP A 103 4.56 -22.93 7.44
N ALA A 104 3.55 -23.62 7.97
CA ALA A 104 2.93 -23.24 9.25
C ALA A 104 3.93 -23.20 10.41
N ALA A 105 4.92 -24.08 10.43
CA ALA A 105 5.92 -24.13 11.49
C ALA A 105 6.89 -22.92 11.51
N SER A 106 6.95 -22.13 10.44
CA SER A 106 7.74 -20.89 10.39
C SER A 106 7.01 -19.70 11.02
N HIS A 107 5.71 -19.84 11.31
CA HIS A 107 4.91 -18.79 11.93
C HIS A 107 5.06 -18.83 13.45
N GLY A 108 5.25 -17.70 14.08
CA GLY A 108 5.27 -17.59 15.54
C GLY A 108 6.62 -17.21 16.13
N ALA A 109 7.05 -17.91 17.17
CA ALA A 109 8.20 -17.53 17.97
C ALA A 109 9.53 -17.64 17.21
N ALA A 110 10.40 -16.68 17.45
CA ALA A 110 11.79 -16.72 17.00
C ALA A 110 12.52 -17.98 17.52
N HIS A 111 13.62 -18.35 16.86
CA HIS A 111 14.51 -19.36 17.38
C HIS A 111 15.03 -18.94 18.77
N LYS A 112 15.14 -19.90 19.66
CA LYS A 112 15.82 -19.66 20.94
C LYS A 112 17.23 -19.12 20.64
N ARG A 113 17.58 -18.02 21.30
CA ARG A 113 18.90 -17.38 21.12
C ARG A 113 20.02 -18.39 21.30
N ASN A 114 20.99 -18.36 20.42
CA ASN A 114 22.15 -19.23 20.34
C ASN A 114 21.84 -20.74 20.22
N SER A 115 20.60 -21.11 19.90
CA SER A 115 20.31 -22.49 19.53
C SER A 115 20.94 -22.87 18.20
N GLU A 116 20.99 -24.14 17.89
CA GLU A 116 21.49 -24.66 16.61
C GLU A 116 20.82 -23.96 15.42
N LEU A 117 19.48 -23.86 15.42
CA LEU A 117 18.75 -23.18 14.35
C LEU A 117 19.01 -21.68 14.30
N PHE A 118 19.22 -21.02 15.45
CA PHE A 118 19.60 -19.61 15.48
C PHE A 118 20.92 -19.36 14.72
N TRP A 119 21.92 -20.21 14.93
CA TRP A 119 23.19 -20.11 14.25
C TRP A 119 23.11 -20.56 12.79
N LYS A 120 22.35 -21.60 12.51
CA LYS A 120 22.15 -22.10 11.16
C LYS A 120 21.59 -21.03 10.20
N THR A 121 20.74 -20.14 10.68
CA THR A 121 20.24 -19.01 9.85
C THR A 121 21.34 -18.04 9.39
N LYS A 122 22.55 -18.14 9.93
CA LYS A 122 23.69 -17.26 9.64
C LYS A 122 24.80 -17.95 8.86
N GLU A 123 24.78 -19.29 8.83
CA GLU A 123 25.84 -20.08 8.20
C GLU A 123 26.02 -19.79 6.71
N ASP A 124 24.94 -19.68 5.97
CA ASP A 124 25.01 -19.46 4.52
C ASP A 124 25.63 -18.09 4.21
N PHE A 125 25.23 -17.06 4.97
CA PHE A 125 25.83 -15.73 4.87
C PHE A 125 27.32 -15.76 5.23
N ALA A 126 27.67 -16.40 6.34
CA ALA A 126 29.05 -16.53 6.79
C ALA A 126 29.92 -17.21 5.74
N LYS A 127 29.42 -18.29 5.14
CA LYS A 127 30.15 -19.03 4.06
C LYS A 127 30.27 -18.19 2.79
N THR A 128 29.19 -17.53 2.37
CA THR A 128 29.19 -16.75 1.14
C THR A 128 30.18 -15.60 1.19
N TYR A 129 30.28 -14.93 2.33
CA TYR A 129 31.10 -13.73 2.48
C TYR A 129 32.43 -14.00 3.26
N ASN A 130 32.69 -15.26 3.59
CA ASN A 130 33.89 -15.69 4.31
C ASN A 130 34.12 -14.87 5.59
N ILE A 131 33.08 -14.73 6.42
CA ILE A 131 33.14 -14.08 7.72
C ILE A 131 32.79 -15.05 8.85
N ASN A 132 33.17 -14.67 10.07
CA ASN A 132 32.76 -15.36 11.28
C ASN A 132 31.84 -14.44 12.09
N PHE A 133 30.72 -14.97 12.57
CA PHE A 133 29.89 -14.25 13.53
C PHE A 133 30.47 -14.41 14.94
N ASP A 134 30.58 -13.29 15.64
CA ASP A 134 31.08 -13.29 17.02
C ASP A 134 30.16 -14.11 17.94
N GLY A 135 30.77 -14.95 18.75
CA GLY A 135 30.03 -15.84 19.66
C GLY A 135 29.35 -17.02 18.99
N PHE A 136 29.71 -17.37 17.74
CA PHE A 136 29.17 -18.55 17.08
C PHE A 136 29.39 -19.81 17.92
N GLY A 137 28.30 -20.55 18.19
CA GLY A 137 28.33 -21.77 19.00
C GLY A 137 28.46 -21.56 20.51
N SER A 138 28.56 -20.31 21.01
CA SER A 138 28.57 -20.01 22.43
C SER A 138 27.16 -20.06 23.06
N ASP A 139 27.13 -20.18 24.39
CA ASP A 139 25.90 -20.01 25.15
C ASP A 139 25.31 -18.61 25.01
N ALA A 140 23.99 -18.52 25.13
CA ALA A 140 23.31 -17.23 25.05
C ALA A 140 23.67 -16.36 26.26
N PRO A 141 23.93 -15.04 26.04
CA PRO A 141 24.11 -14.11 27.15
C PRO A 141 22.92 -14.13 28.11
N SER A 142 23.18 -14.19 29.40
CA SER A 142 22.15 -14.25 30.44
C SER A 142 21.53 -12.90 30.77
N SER A 143 22.27 -11.80 30.60
CA SER A 143 21.81 -10.45 30.85
C SER A 143 21.19 -9.82 29.61
N TRP A 144 20.27 -8.86 29.82
CA TRP A 144 19.69 -8.05 28.73
C TRP A 144 20.77 -7.27 27.95
N ASP A 145 21.68 -6.62 28.67
CA ASP A 145 22.75 -5.84 28.06
C ASP A 145 23.64 -6.73 27.20
N GLY A 146 24.03 -7.90 27.69
CA GLY A 146 24.78 -8.88 26.92
C GLY A 146 24.04 -9.36 25.67
N GLN A 147 22.71 -9.46 25.72
CA GLN A 147 21.90 -9.80 24.55
C GLN A 147 21.85 -8.67 23.52
N VAL A 148 21.79 -7.42 23.98
CA VAL A 148 21.87 -6.23 23.12
C VAL A 148 23.25 -6.12 22.47
N ASP A 149 24.31 -6.31 23.24
CA ASP A 149 25.67 -6.26 22.72
C ASP A 149 25.92 -7.36 21.68
N GLN A 150 25.44 -8.58 21.92
CA GLN A 150 25.50 -9.64 20.93
C GLN A 150 24.72 -9.26 19.64
N ALA A 151 23.53 -8.69 19.76
CA ALA A 151 22.76 -8.26 18.59
C ALA A 151 23.53 -7.19 17.80
N ARG A 152 24.12 -6.21 18.48
CA ARG A 152 24.95 -5.17 17.87
C ARG A 152 26.16 -5.78 17.16
N SER A 153 26.86 -6.71 17.81
CA SER A 153 28.00 -7.41 17.21
C SER A 153 27.61 -8.18 15.95
N LEU A 154 26.49 -8.91 15.99
CA LEU A 154 26.00 -9.64 14.81
C LEU A 154 25.64 -8.69 13.65
N PHE A 155 25.05 -7.52 13.93
CA PHE A 155 24.81 -6.49 12.92
C PHE A 155 26.14 -5.95 12.36
N ASN A 156 27.10 -5.65 13.21
CA ASN A 156 28.40 -5.15 12.77
C ASN A 156 29.13 -6.17 11.86
N ASN A 157 29.04 -7.46 12.15
CA ASN A 157 29.59 -8.50 11.25
C ASN A 157 28.93 -8.45 9.86
N VAL A 158 27.64 -8.19 9.75
CA VAL A 158 26.95 -8.02 8.46
C VAL A 158 27.37 -6.71 7.78
N PHE A 159 27.40 -5.58 8.52
CA PHE A 159 27.81 -4.30 7.97
C PHE A 159 29.25 -4.29 7.47
N SER A 160 30.16 -5.00 8.14
CA SER A 160 31.55 -5.09 7.68
C SER A 160 31.69 -5.70 6.28
N VAL A 161 30.79 -6.61 5.90
CA VAL A 161 30.74 -7.16 4.53
C VAL A 161 30.36 -6.09 3.53
N LEU A 162 29.34 -5.28 3.85
CA LEU A 162 28.92 -4.17 2.99
C LEU A 162 30.04 -3.13 2.89
N GLU A 163 30.57 -2.68 4.02
CA GLU A 163 31.65 -1.66 4.09
C GLU A 163 32.93 -2.10 3.37
N SER A 164 33.22 -3.39 3.31
CA SER A 164 34.37 -3.92 2.56
C SER A 164 34.19 -3.88 1.04
N ASN A 165 32.98 -3.65 0.56
CA ASN A 165 32.64 -3.56 -0.86
C ASN A 165 32.33 -2.11 -1.25
N GLN A 166 33.37 -1.26 -1.28
CA GLN A 166 33.23 0.17 -1.58
C GLN A 166 32.49 0.44 -2.90
N PRO A 167 32.75 -0.28 -4.01
CA PRO A 167 31.98 -0.05 -5.24
C PRO A 167 30.48 -0.28 -5.09
N LEU A 168 30.05 -1.24 -4.25
CA LEU A 168 28.64 -1.45 -3.96
C LEU A 168 28.05 -0.33 -3.11
N VAL A 169 28.81 0.14 -2.10
CA VAL A 169 28.41 1.27 -1.25
C VAL A 169 28.22 2.53 -2.09
N ASP A 170 29.19 2.84 -2.95
CA ASP A 170 29.13 3.99 -3.84
C ASP A 170 27.93 3.89 -4.79
N TYR A 171 27.75 2.74 -5.44
CA TYR A 171 26.59 2.51 -6.31
C TYR A 171 25.25 2.69 -5.60
N LEU A 172 25.10 2.13 -4.40
CA LEU A 172 23.86 2.27 -3.61
C LEU A 172 23.62 3.73 -3.20
N THR A 173 24.69 4.42 -2.76
CA THR A 173 24.62 5.82 -2.34
C THR A 173 24.22 6.72 -3.50
N ASP A 174 24.94 6.61 -4.62
CA ASP A 174 24.68 7.42 -5.82
C ASP A 174 23.29 7.16 -6.39
N THR A 175 22.85 5.89 -6.38
CA THR A 175 21.50 5.51 -6.82
C THR A 175 20.42 6.14 -5.92
N LEU A 176 20.57 6.04 -4.61
CA LEU A 176 19.61 6.62 -3.64
C LEU A 176 19.55 8.15 -3.76
N ILE A 177 20.70 8.81 -3.92
CA ILE A 177 20.76 10.27 -4.14
C ILE A 177 20.06 10.61 -5.46
N SER A 178 20.40 9.93 -6.55
CA SER A 178 19.80 10.16 -7.86
C SER A 178 18.29 9.95 -7.85
N VAL A 179 17.78 8.92 -7.17
CA VAL A 179 16.34 8.70 -7.00
C VAL A 179 15.71 9.84 -6.19
N GLY A 180 16.35 10.26 -5.09
CA GLY A 180 15.88 11.38 -4.27
C GLY A 180 15.82 12.69 -5.06
N GLU A 181 16.84 13.00 -5.84
CA GLU A 181 16.91 14.19 -6.69
C GLU A 181 15.99 14.14 -7.90
N SER A 182 15.63 12.94 -8.36
CA SER A 182 14.68 12.76 -9.47
C SER A 182 13.22 13.00 -9.09
N VAL A 183 12.91 13.08 -7.79
CA VAL A 183 11.54 13.34 -7.33
C VAL A 183 11.19 14.80 -7.67
N PRO A 184 10.22 15.05 -8.57
CA PRO A 184 9.86 16.41 -8.93
C PRO A 184 9.20 17.11 -7.73
N GLU A 185 9.44 18.41 -7.58
CA GLU A 185 8.73 19.24 -6.59
C GLU A 185 7.21 19.18 -6.77
N LYS A 186 6.77 18.93 -8.01
CA LYS A 186 5.38 18.78 -8.38
C LYS A 186 5.23 17.60 -9.33
N ILE A 187 4.45 16.61 -8.94
CA ILE A 187 4.08 15.49 -9.83
C ILE A 187 2.96 15.97 -10.74
N GLU A 188 3.20 15.94 -12.05
CA GLU A 188 2.21 16.33 -13.05
C GLU A 188 0.97 15.41 -12.93
N GLY A 189 -0.21 15.98 -12.91
CA GLY A 189 -1.45 15.23 -12.65
C GLY A 189 -1.77 14.95 -11.17
N CYS A 190 -0.80 15.15 -10.27
CA CYS A 190 -1.05 15.06 -8.84
C CYS A 190 -1.34 16.45 -8.27
N LYS A 191 -2.54 16.65 -7.75
CA LYS A 191 -2.98 17.93 -7.18
C LYS A 191 -2.57 18.12 -5.71
N ILE A 192 -1.52 17.46 -5.27
CA ILE A 192 -0.97 17.66 -3.92
C ILE A 192 -0.37 19.07 -3.87
N THR A 193 -0.92 19.91 -3.03
CA THR A 193 -0.43 21.27 -2.79
C THR A 193 0.22 21.36 -1.42
N VAL A 194 1.19 22.28 -1.28
CA VAL A 194 1.81 22.59 0.03
C VAL A 194 0.75 23.12 1.02
N LYS A 195 -0.28 23.78 0.50
CA LYS A 195 -1.40 24.26 1.32
C LYS A 195 -2.40 23.11 1.57
N ASN A 196 -2.65 22.83 2.84
CA ASN A 196 -3.64 21.86 3.26
C ASN A 196 -4.96 22.55 3.62
N PRO A 197 -6.04 22.36 2.85
CA PRO A 197 -7.33 22.98 3.15
C PRO A 197 -7.93 22.55 4.51
N ALA A 198 -7.53 21.39 5.03
CA ALA A 198 -7.95 20.96 6.37
C ALA A 198 -7.43 21.86 7.51
N ASN A 199 -6.41 22.65 7.24
CA ASN A 199 -5.86 23.62 8.21
C ASN A 199 -6.45 25.02 8.04
N ASP A 200 -7.29 25.25 7.05
CA ASP A 200 -7.94 26.52 6.79
C ASP A 200 -9.14 26.71 7.71
N LYS A 201 -8.95 27.50 8.75
CA LYS A 201 -9.99 27.80 9.74
C LYS A 201 -11.22 28.47 9.15
N THR A 202 -11.08 29.18 8.03
CA THR A 202 -12.21 29.89 7.39
C THR A 202 -13.23 28.93 6.80
N LEU A 203 -12.82 27.73 6.41
CA LEU A 203 -13.74 26.68 5.93
C LEU A 203 -14.62 26.09 7.04
N PHE A 204 -14.23 26.28 8.30
CA PHE A 204 -14.88 25.67 9.46
C PHE A 204 -15.43 26.69 10.46
N ASP A 205 -15.22 27.99 10.22
CA ASP A 205 -15.75 29.04 11.10
C ASP A 205 -17.23 29.27 10.83
N VAL A 206 -18.05 28.88 11.81
CA VAL A 206 -19.52 29.05 11.73
C VAL A 206 -19.94 30.48 11.44
N ASN A 207 -19.17 31.49 11.88
CA ASN A 207 -19.48 32.87 11.66
C ASN A 207 -19.14 33.37 10.23
N ALA A 208 -18.31 32.61 9.52
CA ALA A 208 -17.93 32.87 8.13
C ALA A 208 -18.79 32.10 7.10
N LEU A 209 -19.65 31.18 7.58
CA LEU A 209 -20.53 30.42 6.69
C LEU A 209 -21.65 31.29 6.11
N PRO A 210 -21.96 31.15 4.82
CA PRO A 210 -23.08 31.86 4.17
C PRO A 210 -24.44 31.54 4.83
N ASP A 211 -25.31 32.57 4.93
CA ASP A 211 -26.63 32.43 5.56
C ASP A 211 -27.52 31.40 4.90
N ASP A 212 -27.38 31.16 3.60
CA ASP A 212 -28.17 30.21 2.84
C ASP A 212 -27.88 28.74 3.16
N LEU A 213 -26.80 28.48 3.87
CA LEU A 213 -26.51 27.13 4.42
C LEU A 213 -27.45 26.76 5.56
N PHE A 214 -27.97 27.77 6.27
CA PHE A 214 -28.83 27.56 7.41
C PHE A 214 -30.29 27.40 7.01
N ALA A 215 -31.02 26.59 7.75
CA ALA A 215 -32.47 26.53 7.61
C ALA A 215 -33.11 27.77 8.22
N THR A 216 -34.16 28.30 7.56
CA THR A 216 -34.92 29.41 8.11
C THR A 216 -35.54 28.98 9.46
N PRO A 217 -35.40 29.78 10.52
CA PRO A 217 -35.97 29.46 11.81
C PRO A 217 -37.47 29.13 11.71
N GLY A 218 -37.89 28.03 12.37
CA GLY A 218 -39.29 27.57 12.32
C GLY A 218 -39.61 26.63 11.16
N THR A 219 -38.72 26.43 10.18
CA THR A 219 -38.91 25.44 9.13
C THR A 219 -38.47 24.05 9.57
N LYS A 220 -39.15 23.01 9.08
CA LYS A 220 -38.74 21.63 9.27
C LYS A 220 -37.97 21.17 8.04
N ALA A 221 -36.72 20.74 8.23
CA ALA A 221 -35.91 20.14 7.18
C ALA A 221 -35.22 18.91 7.74
N PRO A 222 -35.06 17.84 6.95
CA PRO A 222 -34.21 16.69 7.34
C PRO A 222 -32.75 17.11 7.51
N ASN A 223 -32.07 16.57 8.50
CA ASN A 223 -30.66 16.87 8.75
C ASN A 223 -29.77 16.60 7.53
N ARG A 224 -30.08 15.58 6.73
CA ARG A 224 -29.35 15.25 5.50
C ARG A 224 -29.38 16.39 4.46
N VAL A 225 -30.41 17.25 4.45
CA VAL A 225 -30.46 18.42 3.56
C VAL A 225 -29.44 19.47 3.98
N GLY A 226 -29.35 19.75 5.28
CA GLY A 226 -28.30 20.64 5.82
C GLY A 226 -26.90 20.08 5.56
N PHE A 227 -26.71 18.77 5.75
CA PHE A 227 -25.48 18.09 5.44
C PHE A 227 -25.08 18.24 3.97
N SER A 228 -26.01 18.01 3.03
CA SER A 228 -25.76 18.17 1.60
C SER A 228 -25.39 19.62 1.21
N LYS A 229 -26.04 20.61 1.79
CA LYS A 229 -25.72 22.03 1.57
C LYS A 229 -24.30 22.35 2.02
N TYR A 230 -23.94 21.93 3.24
CA TYR A 230 -22.60 22.15 3.78
C TYR A 230 -21.54 21.41 2.97
N ALA A 231 -21.83 20.17 2.58
CA ALA A 231 -20.97 19.36 1.72
C ALA A 231 -20.66 20.07 0.39
N SER A 232 -21.69 20.61 -0.24
CA SER A 232 -21.55 21.40 -1.47
C SER A 232 -20.68 22.64 -1.25
N TYR A 233 -20.93 23.38 -0.19
CA TYR A 233 -20.18 24.59 0.15
C TYR A 233 -18.70 24.27 0.37
N ILE A 234 -18.38 23.31 1.26
CA ILE A 234 -16.99 23.05 1.66
C ILE A 234 -16.14 22.53 0.50
N ASN A 235 -16.69 21.64 -0.33
CA ASN A 235 -15.96 21.13 -1.50
C ASN A 235 -15.84 22.16 -2.63
N SER A 236 -16.88 22.96 -2.88
CA SER A 236 -16.80 24.03 -3.87
C SER A 236 -15.79 25.08 -3.46
N LYS A 237 -15.83 25.53 -2.20
CA LYS A 237 -14.90 26.51 -1.67
C LYS A 237 -13.44 26.00 -1.67
N SER A 238 -13.23 24.77 -1.24
CA SER A 238 -11.90 24.14 -1.30
C SER A 238 -11.40 24.01 -2.74
N ARG A 239 -12.26 23.67 -3.67
CA ARG A 239 -11.89 23.58 -5.10
C ARG A 239 -11.49 24.93 -5.67
N GLU A 240 -12.23 25.99 -5.34
CA GLU A 240 -11.93 27.36 -5.79
C GLU A 240 -10.57 27.84 -5.27
N GLU A 241 -10.27 27.61 -3.99
CA GLU A 241 -9.08 28.15 -3.33
C GLU A 241 -7.85 27.24 -3.43
N TYR A 242 -8.06 25.92 -3.47
CA TYR A 242 -6.99 24.92 -3.42
C TYR A 242 -6.92 24.00 -4.64
N GLY A 243 -7.84 24.14 -5.61
CA GLY A 243 -7.91 23.33 -6.83
C GLY A 243 -8.33 21.88 -6.62
N ARG A 244 -8.82 21.52 -5.41
CA ARG A 244 -9.24 20.16 -5.08
C ARG A 244 -10.37 20.13 -4.05
N PRO A 245 -11.18 19.05 -3.98
CA PRO A 245 -12.16 18.90 -2.90
C PRO A 245 -11.45 18.70 -1.57
N LEU A 246 -12.11 19.07 -0.48
CA LEU A 246 -11.64 18.75 0.88
C LEU A 246 -12.04 17.35 1.31
N VAL A 247 -13.23 16.91 0.92
CA VAL A 247 -13.84 15.65 1.37
C VAL A 247 -14.17 14.76 0.19
N ILE A 248 -13.74 13.51 0.26
CA ILE A 248 -14.23 12.43 -0.61
C ILE A 248 -15.37 11.75 0.12
N ALA A 249 -16.50 11.53 -0.57
CA ALA A 249 -17.69 10.96 0.00
C ALA A 249 -18.03 9.63 -0.67
N MET A 250 -18.47 8.68 0.15
CA MET A 250 -19.03 7.40 -0.30
C MET A 250 -20.14 6.97 0.66
N SER A 251 -21.07 6.17 0.18
CA SER A 251 -22.16 5.64 0.99
C SER A 251 -22.39 4.17 0.67
N ALA A 252 -22.71 3.40 1.69
CA ALA A 252 -23.16 2.01 1.51
C ALA A 252 -24.59 1.90 1.00
N ASP A 253 -25.33 3.01 0.97
CA ASP A 253 -26.66 3.17 0.36
C ASP A 253 -26.58 4.20 -0.77
N LEU A 254 -27.67 4.38 -1.49
CA LEU A 254 -27.73 5.27 -2.65
C LEU A 254 -27.34 6.72 -2.27
N ALA A 255 -26.46 7.32 -3.04
CA ALA A 255 -25.95 8.67 -2.80
C ALA A 255 -27.06 9.73 -2.75
N ASP A 256 -28.13 9.56 -3.55
CA ASP A 256 -29.28 10.48 -3.57
C ASP A 256 -30.08 10.36 -2.28
N SER A 257 -30.39 9.13 -1.83
CA SER A 257 -31.20 8.92 -0.62
C SER A 257 -30.50 9.40 0.66
N THR A 258 -29.18 9.33 0.68
CA THR A 258 -28.33 9.83 1.78
C THR A 258 -27.96 11.31 1.65
N ASN A 259 -28.26 11.92 0.52
CA ASN A 259 -27.92 13.31 0.18
C ASN A 259 -26.42 13.62 0.15
N ILE A 260 -25.55 12.62 -0.03
CA ILE A 260 -24.11 12.84 -0.17
C ILE A 260 -23.73 13.37 -1.56
N SER A 261 -24.65 13.34 -2.53
CA SER A 261 -24.46 13.98 -3.84
C SER A 261 -24.11 15.47 -3.77
N GLY A 262 -24.39 16.12 -2.65
CA GLY A 262 -23.92 17.49 -2.39
C GLY A 262 -22.41 17.66 -2.52
N PHE A 263 -21.61 16.65 -2.18
CA PHE A 263 -20.16 16.71 -2.28
C PHE A 263 -19.63 16.83 -3.72
N SER A 264 -20.38 16.38 -4.71
CA SER A 264 -20.01 16.46 -6.14
C SER A 264 -20.61 17.66 -6.88
N LYS A 265 -21.34 18.54 -6.19
CA LYS A 265 -21.92 19.71 -6.82
C LYS A 265 -20.83 20.61 -7.44
N GLY A 266 -20.99 20.93 -8.73
CA GLY A 266 -20.03 21.71 -9.49
C GLY A 266 -18.93 20.89 -10.15
N TYR A 267 -18.89 19.57 -9.93
CA TYR A 267 -18.14 18.64 -10.75
C TYR A 267 -19.00 18.22 -11.95
N ASN A 268 -18.37 18.00 -13.10
CA ASN A 268 -19.08 17.78 -14.36
C ASN A 268 -20.16 16.70 -14.21
N GLY A 269 -21.39 17.12 -14.44
CA GLY A 269 -22.53 16.24 -14.29
C GLY A 269 -22.56 15.17 -15.36
N SER A 270 -22.12 14.00 -14.99
CA SER A 270 -22.68 12.79 -15.53
C SER A 270 -24.15 12.72 -15.08
N PRO A 271 -25.04 12.05 -15.83
CA PRO A 271 -26.39 11.78 -15.37
C PRO A 271 -26.48 11.11 -13.99
N ASP A 272 -25.36 10.61 -13.46
CA ASP A 272 -25.18 9.84 -12.23
C ASP A 272 -24.82 10.71 -11.02
N LEU A 273 -25.49 11.78 -10.78
CA LEU A 273 -25.29 12.66 -9.62
C LEU A 273 -23.88 13.26 -9.51
N GLY A 274 -23.10 13.24 -10.58
CA GLY A 274 -21.72 13.70 -10.60
C GLY A 274 -20.75 12.74 -9.90
N MET A 275 -21.05 11.45 -9.85
CA MET A 275 -20.17 10.43 -9.30
C MET A 275 -18.85 10.34 -10.04
N TYR A 276 -17.85 9.84 -9.35
CA TYR A 276 -16.54 9.54 -9.91
C TYR A 276 -16.67 8.50 -11.04
N ASP A 277 -16.04 8.80 -12.14
CA ASP A 277 -15.81 7.89 -13.25
C ASP A 277 -14.38 8.14 -13.75
N LYS A 278 -13.56 7.09 -13.79
CA LYS A 278 -12.13 7.21 -14.15
C LYS A 278 -11.88 7.80 -15.54
N THR A 279 -12.86 7.72 -16.44
CA THR A 279 -12.77 8.20 -17.82
C THR A 279 -13.46 9.57 -18.00
N ASN A 280 -14.69 9.69 -17.46
CA ASN A 280 -15.55 10.81 -17.75
C ASN A 280 -15.61 11.88 -16.64
N ASN A 281 -15.33 11.49 -15.39
CA ASN A 281 -15.40 12.37 -14.23
C ASN A 281 -14.35 12.04 -13.15
N PRO A 282 -13.03 12.03 -13.51
CA PRO A 282 -11.97 11.57 -12.62
C PRO A 282 -11.67 12.50 -11.44
N ASP A 283 -12.20 13.73 -11.48
CA ASP A 283 -11.99 14.72 -10.43
C ASP A 283 -13.13 14.73 -9.38
N SER A 284 -14.18 13.96 -9.59
CA SER A 284 -15.32 13.97 -8.67
C SER A 284 -14.96 13.37 -7.30
N PRO A 285 -15.36 14.02 -6.22
CA PRO A 285 -15.18 13.51 -4.87
C PRO A 285 -16.28 12.54 -4.41
N LEU A 286 -17.30 12.27 -5.23
CA LEU A 286 -18.38 11.35 -4.90
C LEU A 286 -18.07 9.98 -5.51
N MET A 287 -17.66 9.04 -4.68
CA MET A 287 -17.34 7.69 -5.11
C MET A 287 -18.62 6.89 -5.41
N PRO A 288 -18.61 6.04 -6.45
CA PRO A 288 -19.67 5.09 -6.70
C PRO A 288 -19.77 4.06 -5.56
N GLN A 289 -20.95 3.46 -5.46
CA GLN A 289 -21.25 2.42 -4.48
C GLN A 289 -20.56 1.10 -4.81
#